data_97f568bc52b532800c73eb2511ea052e
#
_entry.id   97f568bc52b532800c73eb2511ea052e
#
_cell.length_a   1.000
_cell.length_b   1.000
_cell.length_c   1.000
_cell.angle_alpha   90.00
_cell.angle_beta   90.00
_cell.angle_gamma   90.00
#
_symmetry.space_group_name_H-M   'P 1'
#
loop_
_entity.id
_entity.type
_entity.pdbx_description
1 polymer ?
#
loop_
_entity_poly.entity_id
_entity_poly.type
_entity_poly.pdbx_seq_one_letter_code
_entity_poly.pdbx_strand_id
1 'polypeptide(L)'
;MLARSAGQYKGHIAVGLVGVPILTDWVIRNKEADFMYDMLKQPDYPGYLHMLNNNATTTWEYWNGERSRVHNCYNGIANWFYQAVGGIRADEKQPGYRHVFIEPQIPQGVTWANTTKESPYGTIIVNWKLQDDCLMMHVVLPVGVEASVAIPVSYTHLRAHETSLHL
;
A
#
# COMPACT_ATOMS: atom_id res chain seq x y z
N MET A 1 0.09 11.43 16.32
CA MET A 1 -0.33 11.70 14.93
C MET A 1 -1.81 11.40 14.75
N LEU A 2 -2.27 10.20 15.04
CA LEU A 2 -3.69 9.76 14.93
C LEU A 2 -4.69 10.72 15.60
N ALA A 3 -4.45 11.12 16.85
CA ALA A 3 -5.35 12.02 17.57
C ALA A 3 -5.51 13.42 16.92
N ARG A 4 -4.48 13.93 16.26
CA ARG A 4 -4.57 15.20 15.50
C ARG A 4 -5.39 15.04 14.22
N SER A 5 -5.18 13.94 13.48
CA SER A 5 -5.94 13.67 12.26
C SER A 5 -7.44 13.50 12.55
N ALA A 6 -7.79 12.72 13.57
CA ALA A 6 -9.19 12.51 13.96
C ALA A 6 -9.85 13.77 14.51
N GLY A 7 -9.10 14.62 15.24
CA GLY A 7 -9.60 15.85 15.86
C GLY A 7 -9.56 17.05 14.93
N GLN A 8 -8.41 17.72 14.84
CA GLN A 8 -8.25 19.00 14.17
C GLN A 8 -8.49 18.93 12.66
N TYR A 9 -8.12 17.82 12.01
CA TYR A 9 -8.23 17.64 10.57
C TYR A 9 -9.37 16.72 10.12
N LYS A 10 -10.23 16.31 11.05
CA LYS A 10 -11.45 15.51 10.77
C LYS A 10 -11.19 14.28 9.88
N GLY A 11 -10.06 13.61 10.05
CA GLY A 11 -9.67 12.45 9.26
C GLY A 11 -9.04 12.75 7.89
N HIS A 12 -8.87 14.02 7.52
CA HIS A 12 -8.25 14.39 6.26
C HIS A 12 -6.72 14.28 6.29
N ILE A 13 -6.13 14.05 5.11
CA ILE A 13 -4.69 14.08 4.92
C ILE A 13 -4.19 15.53 4.81
N ALA A 14 -3.84 16.14 5.93
CA ALA A 14 -3.44 17.54 6.01
C ALA A 14 -1.91 17.71 6.11
N VAL A 15 -1.17 16.98 5.29
CA VAL A 15 0.29 17.05 5.21
C VAL A 15 0.73 17.46 3.81
N GLY A 16 1.90 18.11 3.71
CA GLY A 16 2.48 18.55 2.43
C GLY A 16 3.48 17.55 1.86
N LEU A 17 4.25 18.02 0.89
CA LEU A 17 5.25 17.28 0.13
C LEU A 17 6.15 16.35 0.99
N VAL A 18 6.72 16.87 2.05
CA VAL A 18 7.60 16.10 2.96
C VAL A 18 6.79 15.21 3.89
N GLY A 19 5.60 15.64 4.28
CA GLY A 19 4.76 14.94 5.24
C GLY A 19 4.12 13.67 4.69
N VAL A 20 3.77 13.63 3.40
CA VAL A 20 3.13 12.45 2.79
C VAL A 20 4.02 11.21 2.86
N PRO A 21 5.28 11.21 2.40
CA PRO A 21 6.12 10.01 2.50
C PRO A 21 6.42 9.61 3.94
N ILE A 22 6.59 10.57 4.87
CA ILE A 22 6.79 10.27 6.31
C ILE A 22 5.56 9.61 6.92
N LEU A 23 4.36 10.15 6.63
CA LEU A 23 3.09 9.57 7.09
C LEU A 23 2.90 8.17 6.51
N THR A 24 3.19 8.00 5.23
CA THR A 24 3.05 6.73 4.51
C THR A 24 3.97 5.67 5.12
N ASP A 25 5.24 5.97 5.34
CA ASP A 25 6.20 5.06 5.98
C ASP A 25 5.75 4.69 7.41
N TRP A 26 5.30 5.68 8.18
CA TRP A 26 4.80 5.45 9.54
C TRP A 26 3.59 4.51 9.55
N VAL A 27 2.63 4.71 8.66
CA VAL A 27 1.43 3.85 8.54
C VAL A 27 1.81 2.42 8.16
N ILE A 28 2.72 2.25 7.21
CA ILE A 28 3.19 0.93 6.78
C ILE A 28 3.87 0.19 7.95
N ARG A 29 4.79 0.86 8.65
CA ARG A 29 5.55 0.26 9.75
C ARG A 29 4.70 -0.08 10.97
N ASN A 30 3.66 0.71 11.24
CA ASN A 30 2.77 0.50 12.39
C ASN A 30 1.52 -0.32 12.04
N LYS A 31 1.39 -0.78 10.78
CA LYS A 31 0.25 -1.59 10.30
C LYS A 31 -1.09 -0.89 10.45
N GLU A 32 -1.11 0.41 10.22
CA GLU A 32 -2.30 1.27 10.36
C GLU A 32 -3.00 1.47 9.00
N ALA A 33 -3.26 0.35 8.30
CA ALA A 33 -3.82 0.39 6.96
C ALA A 33 -5.23 1.01 6.90
N ASP A 34 -6.07 0.74 7.89
CA ASP A 34 -7.41 1.33 7.99
C ASP A 34 -7.34 2.85 8.14
N PHE A 35 -6.43 3.33 8.98
CA PHE A 35 -6.23 4.76 9.18
C PHE A 35 -5.87 5.50 7.88
N MET A 36 -4.97 4.93 7.06
CA MET A 36 -4.64 5.51 5.76
C MET A 36 -5.82 5.42 4.79
N TYR A 37 -6.49 4.27 4.75
CA TYR A 37 -7.62 4.07 3.85
C TYR A 37 -8.78 5.02 4.16
N ASP A 38 -9.06 5.27 5.44
CA ASP A 38 -10.07 6.22 5.86
C ASP A 38 -9.74 7.66 5.45
N MET A 39 -8.46 8.05 5.55
CA MET A 39 -8.01 9.35 5.02
C MET A 39 -8.16 9.45 3.50
N LEU A 40 -7.88 8.38 2.76
CA LEU A 40 -8.02 8.37 1.30
C LEU A 40 -9.48 8.46 0.85
N LYS A 41 -10.41 7.96 1.63
CA LYS A 41 -11.87 8.01 1.37
C LYS A 41 -12.52 9.35 1.66
N GLN A 42 -11.80 10.31 2.27
CA GLN A 42 -12.39 11.64 2.52
C GLN A 42 -12.66 12.36 1.20
N PRO A 43 -13.94 12.74 0.92
CA PRO A 43 -14.32 13.27 -0.38
C PRO A 43 -13.95 14.73 -0.60
N ASP A 44 -13.74 15.47 0.48
CA ASP A 44 -13.52 16.90 0.52
C ASP A 44 -12.06 17.26 0.73
N TYR A 45 -11.81 18.56 0.68
CA TYR A 45 -10.50 19.17 0.91
C TYR A 45 -10.08 19.07 2.40
N PRO A 46 -8.79 18.79 2.64
CA PRO A 46 -7.74 18.33 1.73
C PRO A 46 -7.73 16.79 1.57
N GLY A 47 -7.48 16.28 0.36
CA GLY A 47 -7.41 14.83 0.15
C GLY A 47 -7.29 14.40 -1.31
N TYR A 48 -6.93 13.14 -1.51
CA TYR A 48 -6.80 12.57 -2.85
C TYR A 48 -8.15 12.45 -3.57
N LEU A 49 -9.20 12.03 -2.85
CA LEU A 49 -10.53 11.92 -3.44
C LEU A 49 -11.10 13.30 -3.80
N HIS A 50 -10.74 14.34 -3.04
CA HIS A 50 -11.03 15.73 -3.44
C HIS A 50 -10.42 16.07 -4.80
N MET A 51 -9.15 15.72 -5.05
CA MET A 51 -8.53 15.94 -6.36
C MET A 51 -9.30 15.20 -7.47
N LEU A 52 -9.62 13.91 -7.26
CA LEU A 52 -10.37 13.09 -8.21
C LEU A 52 -11.75 13.67 -8.49
N ASN A 53 -12.49 14.09 -7.47
CA ASN A 53 -13.81 14.71 -7.59
C ASN A 53 -13.76 16.06 -8.34
N ASN A 54 -12.59 16.68 -8.42
CA ASN A 54 -12.34 17.90 -9.21
C ASN A 54 -11.62 17.61 -10.54
N ASN A 55 -11.81 16.40 -11.09
CA ASN A 55 -11.31 15.96 -12.39
C ASN A 55 -9.78 15.96 -12.51
N ALA A 56 -9.06 15.70 -11.43
CA ALA A 56 -7.62 15.52 -11.48
C ALA A 56 -7.26 14.23 -12.23
N THR A 57 -6.35 14.34 -13.19
CA THR A 57 -5.74 13.20 -13.90
C THR A 57 -4.32 12.91 -13.41
N THR A 58 -3.77 13.80 -12.60
CA THR A 58 -2.46 13.71 -11.97
C THR A 58 -2.54 14.29 -10.56
N THR A 59 -1.51 14.10 -9.74
CA THR A 59 -1.39 14.78 -8.45
C THR A 59 -1.03 16.25 -8.65
N TRP A 60 -1.56 17.10 -7.78
CA TRP A 60 -1.36 18.55 -7.80
C TRP A 60 -0.21 18.98 -6.88
N GLU A 61 0.25 20.23 -7.04
CA GLU A 61 1.23 20.85 -6.14
C GLU A 61 0.62 21.21 -4.78
N TYR A 62 -0.61 21.70 -4.80
CA TYR A 62 -1.40 22.02 -3.61
C TYR A 62 -2.71 21.25 -3.60
N TRP A 63 -3.20 20.86 -2.42
CA TRP A 63 -4.46 20.14 -2.26
C TRP A 63 -5.67 20.87 -2.84
N ASN A 64 -5.64 22.22 -2.89
CA ASN A 64 -6.72 23.06 -3.43
C ASN A 64 -6.65 23.25 -4.95
N GLY A 65 -5.66 22.70 -5.63
CA GLY A 65 -5.47 22.82 -7.09
C GLY A 65 -4.89 24.16 -7.55
N GLU A 66 -4.43 25.00 -6.63
CA GLU A 66 -3.61 26.15 -6.97
C GLU A 66 -2.27 25.74 -7.54
N ARG A 67 -1.64 26.62 -8.32
CA ARG A 67 -0.36 26.42 -9.01
C ARG A 67 -0.40 25.21 -9.96
N SER A 68 0.65 24.37 -9.95
CA SER A 68 0.76 23.25 -10.88
C SER A 68 -0.25 22.13 -10.58
N ARG A 69 -0.96 21.69 -11.61
CA ARG A 69 -1.80 20.49 -11.53
C ARG A 69 -1.14 19.22 -12.04
N VAL A 70 0.16 19.29 -12.34
CA VAL A 70 1.02 18.15 -12.66
C VAL A 70 2.25 18.25 -11.77
N HIS A 71 2.20 17.60 -10.61
CA HIS A 71 3.27 17.68 -9.63
C HIS A 71 3.40 16.39 -8.81
N ASN A 72 4.62 16.04 -8.43
CA ASN A 72 4.91 14.81 -7.69
C ASN A 72 4.80 14.95 -6.15
N CYS A 73 4.29 16.08 -5.65
CA CYS A 73 4.22 16.37 -4.21
C CYS A 73 3.62 15.24 -3.39
N TYR A 74 2.57 14.62 -3.90
CA TYR A 74 1.79 13.65 -3.13
C TYR A 74 1.95 12.21 -3.63
N ASN A 75 2.87 11.95 -4.54
CA ASN A 75 3.08 10.61 -5.11
C ASN A 75 3.61 9.57 -4.09
N GLY A 76 4.14 10.03 -2.95
CA GLY A 76 4.60 9.14 -1.88
C GLY A 76 3.55 8.14 -1.38
N ILE A 77 2.26 8.41 -1.59
CA ILE A 77 1.17 7.48 -1.28
C ILE A 77 1.25 6.17 -2.07
N ALA A 78 1.88 6.17 -3.25
CA ALA A 78 2.05 4.96 -4.06
C ALA A 78 2.76 3.84 -3.27
N ASN A 79 3.69 4.20 -2.39
CA ASN A 79 4.37 3.23 -1.53
C ASN A 79 3.40 2.46 -0.62
N TRP A 80 2.33 3.10 -0.15
CA TRP A 80 1.33 2.43 0.67
C TRP A 80 0.57 1.35 -0.12
N PHE A 81 0.21 1.62 -1.37
CA PHE A 81 -0.45 0.61 -2.21
C PHE A 81 0.44 -0.60 -2.46
N TYR A 82 1.75 -0.39 -2.72
CA TYR A 82 2.68 -1.49 -2.96
C TYR A 82 3.10 -2.22 -1.69
N GLN A 83 3.47 -1.48 -0.64
CA GLN A 83 4.12 -2.04 0.53
C GLN A 83 3.14 -2.45 1.63
N ALA A 84 1.99 -1.78 1.74
CA ALA A 84 0.94 -2.17 2.68
C ALA A 84 -0.11 -3.04 1.97
N VAL A 85 -0.93 -2.48 1.07
CA VAL A 85 -2.04 -3.22 0.45
C VAL A 85 -1.54 -4.41 -0.36
N GLY A 86 -0.56 -4.20 -1.23
CA GLY A 86 0.11 -5.25 -2.00
C GLY A 86 1.02 -6.14 -1.17
N GLY A 87 1.53 -5.60 -0.06
CA GLY A 87 2.35 -6.31 0.90
C GLY A 87 3.80 -6.58 0.46
N ILE A 88 4.28 -6.01 -0.64
CA ILE A 88 5.64 -6.28 -1.14
C ILE A 88 6.63 -5.27 -0.54
N ARG A 89 7.49 -5.72 0.38
CA ARG A 89 8.54 -4.89 0.98
C ARG A 89 9.91 -5.50 0.76
N ALA A 90 10.87 -4.67 0.36
CA ALA A 90 12.28 -5.10 0.28
C ALA A 90 12.82 -5.33 1.70
N ASP A 91 13.71 -6.29 1.83
CA ASP A 91 14.50 -6.45 3.05
C ASP A 91 15.64 -5.42 3.05
N GLU A 92 15.65 -4.53 4.05
CA GLU A 92 16.70 -3.52 4.22
C GLU A 92 18.08 -4.13 4.42
N LYS A 93 18.15 -5.37 4.93
CA LYS A 93 19.39 -6.12 5.15
C LYS A 93 19.91 -6.82 3.89
N GLN A 94 19.01 -7.03 2.90
CA GLN A 94 19.33 -7.65 1.62
C GLN A 94 18.75 -6.79 0.47
N PRO A 95 19.33 -5.61 0.21
CA PRO A 95 18.82 -4.66 -0.76
C PRO A 95 18.78 -5.27 -2.16
N GLY A 96 17.93 -4.70 -3.04
CA GLY A 96 17.79 -5.15 -4.42
C GLY A 96 16.73 -6.23 -4.63
N TYR A 97 15.88 -6.54 -3.63
CA TYR A 97 14.81 -7.55 -3.73
C TYR A 97 15.29 -9.00 -3.84
N ARG A 98 16.51 -9.31 -3.36
CA ARG A 98 16.95 -10.69 -3.27
C ARG A 98 16.17 -11.45 -2.19
N HIS A 99 15.84 -10.77 -1.10
CA HIS A 99 14.88 -11.22 -0.11
C HIS A 99 13.78 -10.16 0.04
N VAL A 100 12.53 -10.61 0.13
CA VAL A 100 11.36 -9.73 0.27
C VAL A 100 10.46 -10.20 1.41
N PHE A 101 9.78 -9.24 2.03
CA PHE A 101 8.66 -9.54 2.92
C PHE A 101 7.37 -9.43 2.13
N ILE A 102 6.53 -10.47 2.20
CA ILE A 102 5.18 -10.48 1.65
C ILE A 102 4.22 -10.46 2.84
N GLU A 103 3.67 -9.29 3.12
CA GLU A 103 2.83 -9.05 4.29
C GLU A 103 1.71 -8.05 3.94
N PRO A 104 0.64 -8.49 3.25
CA PRO A 104 -0.48 -7.62 2.95
C PRO A 104 -1.16 -7.09 4.22
N GLN A 105 -1.41 -5.79 4.24
CA GLN A 105 -2.24 -5.13 5.24
C GLN A 105 -3.58 -4.84 4.57
N ILE A 106 -4.63 -5.49 5.03
CA ILE A 106 -5.95 -5.47 4.37
C ILE A 106 -6.85 -4.45 5.06
N PRO A 107 -7.08 -3.25 4.47
CA PRO A 107 -7.99 -2.27 5.06
C PRO A 107 -9.43 -2.77 5.01
N GLN A 108 -10.22 -2.39 6.01
CA GLN A 108 -11.64 -2.72 6.04
C GLN A 108 -12.37 -2.23 4.80
N GLY A 109 -13.06 -3.16 4.12
CA GLY A 109 -13.78 -2.90 2.87
C GLY A 109 -12.96 -3.12 1.60
N VAL A 110 -11.65 -3.37 1.69
CA VAL A 110 -10.84 -3.84 0.57
C VAL A 110 -10.86 -5.36 0.53
N THR A 111 -11.30 -5.94 -0.58
CA THR A 111 -11.51 -7.38 -0.71
C THR A 111 -10.51 -8.07 -1.63
N TRP A 112 -9.70 -7.33 -2.35
CA TRP A 112 -8.66 -7.88 -3.24
C TRP A 112 -7.60 -6.84 -3.56
N ALA A 113 -6.42 -7.33 -3.94
CA ALA A 113 -5.39 -6.56 -4.63
C ALA A 113 -4.58 -7.44 -5.58
N ASN A 114 -4.18 -6.86 -6.71
CA ASN A 114 -3.23 -7.44 -7.65
C ASN A 114 -2.02 -6.50 -7.73
N THR A 115 -0.86 -7.00 -7.34
CA THR A 115 0.35 -6.19 -7.25
C THR A 115 1.48 -6.86 -8.00
N THR A 116 2.11 -6.09 -8.88
CA THR A 116 3.27 -6.52 -9.65
C THR A 116 4.42 -5.55 -9.41
N LYS A 117 5.60 -6.09 -9.13
CA LYS A 117 6.82 -5.31 -8.88
C LYS A 117 7.96 -5.86 -9.71
N GLU A 118 8.48 -5.02 -10.62
CA GLU A 118 9.71 -5.34 -11.32
C GLU A 118 10.92 -5.21 -10.37
N SER A 119 11.76 -6.23 -10.36
CA SER A 119 13.01 -6.27 -9.61
C SER A 119 14.19 -6.58 -10.54
N PRO A 120 15.44 -6.39 -10.11
CA PRO A 120 16.62 -6.79 -10.87
C PRO A 120 16.66 -8.28 -11.22
N TYR A 121 15.90 -9.13 -10.50
CA TYR A 121 15.85 -10.58 -10.71
C TYR A 121 14.65 -11.01 -11.57
N GLY A 122 13.74 -10.09 -11.85
CA GLY A 122 12.49 -10.34 -12.57
C GLY A 122 11.26 -9.88 -11.79
N THR A 123 10.10 -10.27 -12.27
CA THR A 123 8.80 -9.80 -11.80
C THR A 123 8.36 -10.54 -10.53
N ILE A 124 8.06 -9.80 -9.48
CA ILE A 124 7.41 -10.31 -8.26
C ILE A 124 5.91 -10.02 -8.40
N ILE A 125 5.07 -11.03 -8.18
CA ILE A 125 3.60 -10.89 -8.22
C ILE A 125 3.02 -11.31 -6.88
N VAL A 126 2.16 -10.47 -6.32
CA VAL A 126 1.36 -10.77 -5.13
C VAL A 126 -0.09 -10.39 -5.42
N ASN A 127 -0.93 -11.39 -5.57
CA ASN A 127 -2.36 -11.21 -5.74
C ASN A 127 -3.07 -11.84 -4.55
N TRP A 128 -3.99 -11.11 -3.94
CA TRP A 128 -4.80 -11.65 -2.87
C TRP A 128 -6.27 -11.27 -3.02
N LYS A 129 -7.14 -12.12 -2.47
CA LYS A 129 -8.59 -11.94 -2.47
C LYS A 129 -9.18 -12.53 -1.20
N LEU A 130 -10.12 -11.81 -0.60
CA LEU A 130 -11.00 -12.33 0.45
C LEU A 130 -12.22 -12.97 -0.19
N GLN A 131 -12.50 -14.21 0.17
CA GLN A 131 -13.67 -14.95 -0.28
C GLN A 131 -14.13 -15.89 0.84
N ASP A 132 -15.41 -15.78 1.24
CA ASP A 132 -16.03 -16.65 2.25
C ASP A 132 -15.19 -16.74 3.55
N ASP A 133 -14.75 -15.58 4.07
CA ASP A 133 -13.89 -15.43 5.24
C ASP A 133 -12.48 -16.06 5.10
N CYS A 134 -12.12 -16.48 3.90
CA CYS A 134 -10.79 -16.99 3.60
C CYS A 134 -9.95 -15.96 2.83
N LEU A 135 -8.68 -15.83 3.19
CA LEU A 135 -7.69 -15.10 2.40
C LEU A 135 -7.04 -16.07 1.40
N MET A 136 -7.33 -15.86 0.13
CA MET A 136 -6.62 -16.53 -0.98
C MET A 136 -5.48 -15.64 -1.42
N MET A 137 -4.24 -16.16 -1.43
CA MET A 137 -3.07 -15.40 -1.84
C MET A 137 -2.25 -16.23 -2.86
N HIS A 138 -1.89 -15.58 -3.96
CA HIS A 138 -1.03 -16.13 -5.00
C HIS A 138 0.23 -15.30 -5.09
N VAL A 139 1.39 -15.92 -4.86
CA VAL A 139 2.70 -15.27 -4.88
C VAL A 139 3.55 -15.92 -5.96
N VAL A 140 4.15 -15.10 -6.82
CA VAL A 140 5.15 -15.53 -7.81
C VAL A 140 6.43 -14.78 -7.55
N LEU A 141 7.53 -15.53 -7.43
CA LEU A 141 8.86 -14.99 -7.23
C LEU A 141 9.76 -15.39 -8.40
N PRO A 142 10.62 -14.50 -8.87
CA PRO A 142 11.63 -14.86 -9.87
C PRO A 142 12.70 -15.78 -9.24
N VAL A 143 13.37 -16.55 -10.08
CA VAL A 143 14.45 -17.44 -9.65
C VAL A 143 15.54 -16.67 -8.91
N GLY A 144 15.95 -17.17 -7.74
CA GLY A 144 16.98 -16.56 -6.89
C GLY A 144 16.46 -15.47 -5.95
N VAL A 145 15.14 -15.24 -5.90
CA VAL A 145 14.49 -14.40 -4.91
C VAL A 145 13.84 -15.27 -3.84
N GLU A 146 14.06 -14.91 -2.58
CA GLU A 146 13.44 -15.53 -1.41
C GLU A 146 12.39 -14.59 -0.81
N ALA A 147 11.36 -15.14 -0.17
CA ALA A 147 10.35 -14.35 0.53
C ALA A 147 10.04 -14.89 1.92
N SER A 148 9.90 -13.98 2.88
CA SER A 148 9.24 -14.25 4.15
C SER A 148 7.78 -13.82 4.04
N VAL A 149 6.86 -14.79 4.11
CA VAL A 149 5.42 -14.52 3.97
C VAL A 149 4.78 -14.47 5.35
N ALA A 150 4.12 -13.37 5.67
CA ALA A 150 3.31 -13.21 6.87
C ALA A 150 1.84 -13.01 6.49
N ILE A 151 0.97 -13.80 7.10
CA ILE A 151 -0.47 -13.74 6.87
C ILE A 151 -1.14 -12.99 8.02
N PRO A 152 -2.05 -12.05 7.76
CA PRO A 152 -2.78 -11.35 8.80
C PRO A 152 -3.49 -12.33 9.75
N VAL A 153 -3.33 -12.14 11.05
CA VAL A 153 -3.77 -13.07 12.11
C VAL A 153 -5.27 -13.35 12.09
N SER A 154 -6.08 -12.44 11.57
CA SER A 154 -7.54 -12.60 11.39
C SER A 154 -7.96 -13.70 10.40
N TYR A 155 -7.01 -14.24 9.60
CA TYR A 155 -7.27 -15.22 8.55
C TYR A 155 -6.50 -16.53 8.74
N THR A 156 -6.40 -17.03 9.97
CA THR A 156 -5.48 -18.11 10.39
C THR A 156 -5.84 -19.55 9.98
N HIS A 157 -6.82 -19.78 9.11
CA HIS A 157 -7.05 -21.10 8.54
C HIS A 157 -6.24 -21.30 7.26
N LEU A 158 -4.97 -21.70 7.43
CA LEU A 158 -4.03 -21.90 6.33
C LEU A 158 -4.21 -23.25 5.64
N ARG A 159 -4.39 -23.24 4.32
CA ARG A 159 -4.04 -24.35 3.44
C ARG A 159 -2.98 -23.86 2.46
N ALA A 160 -1.74 -24.30 2.63
CA ALA A 160 -0.66 -23.99 1.69
C ALA A 160 -0.63 -25.08 0.60
N HIS A 161 -0.62 -24.65 -0.67
CA HIS A 161 -0.26 -25.49 -1.80
C HIS A 161 1.01 -24.92 -2.41
N GLU A 162 2.13 -25.61 -2.20
CA GLU A 162 3.37 -25.28 -2.87
C GLU A 162 3.40 -25.94 -4.24
N THR A 163 3.65 -25.16 -5.27
CA THR A 163 3.99 -25.68 -6.60
C THR A 163 5.41 -25.25 -6.90
N SER A 164 6.38 -26.12 -6.65
CA SER A 164 7.75 -25.93 -7.10
C SER A 164 7.87 -26.47 -8.51
N LEU A 165 8.09 -25.58 -9.48
CA LEU A 165 8.56 -25.95 -10.80
C LEU A 165 10.08 -26.04 -10.75
N HIS A 166 10.62 -27.26 -10.71
CA HIS A 166 12.03 -27.53 -11.01
C HIS A 166 12.16 -27.59 -12.53
N LEU A 167 12.79 -26.58 -13.12
CA LEU A 167 13.32 -26.62 -14.49
C LEU A 167 14.81 -26.91 -14.45
#